data_e6f1e37159a61a8d7caf81509e53f832
#
_entry.id   e6f1e37159a61a8d7caf81509e53f832
#
_cell.length_a   1.000
_cell.length_b   1.000
_cell.length_c   1.000
_cell.angle_alpha   90.00
_cell.angle_beta   90.00
_cell.angle_gamma   90.00
#
_symmetry.space_group_name_H-M   'P 1'
#
loop_
_entity.id
_entity.type
_entity.pdbx_description
1 polymer ?
#
loop_
_entity_poly.entity_id
_entity_poly.type
_entity_poly.pdbx_seq_one_letter_code
_entity_poly.pdbx_strand_id
1 'polypeptide(L)'
;MSHNNGSPTSLRLKTGLAEMLKGGVIMDVINAEQAVIAEKAGAVSVMALERVPAQIRAEGGVARMASPKKIREIIAAVSIPVMAKCRIGHFAEAQILQELGVDYIDESEVLTPADEAHHVDKHAFTVPFVCGARNLGEALRRIAEGAAMIRTKGEAGTGDVVHAVKHMRQIVQEMRILTVLGEEELYAKAKEHQAPYELVRMVAKAGKLPVPNFSAGGIATPADAALVMQLGAESVFVGSGIFMQDSTNFADPDEAEKRAKAIVLAATHFNDPKVLLEVSESLTGAMKGLAVSGLDEAHMLQTRGW
;
A
#
# COMPACT_ATOMS: atom_id res chain seq x y z
N MET A 1 -24.41 -21.26 -19.96
CA MET A 1 -23.15 -20.95 -19.29
C MET A 1 -23.48 -20.69 -17.83
N SER A 2 -23.19 -21.64 -16.97
CA SER A 2 -23.54 -21.57 -15.54
C SER A 2 -22.56 -20.59 -14.86
N HIS A 3 -23.07 -19.40 -14.46
CA HIS A 3 -22.38 -18.54 -13.55
C HIS A 3 -22.28 -19.26 -12.19
N ASN A 4 -21.08 -19.61 -11.81
CA ASN A 4 -20.79 -20.15 -10.49
C ASN A 4 -21.02 -19.04 -9.47
N ASN A 5 -22.21 -19.00 -8.86
CA ASN A 5 -22.57 -18.10 -7.76
C ASN A 5 -21.87 -18.57 -6.48
N GLY A 6 -20.55 -18.38 -6.39
CA GLY A 6 -19.88 -18.36 -5.10
C GLY A 6 -20.46 -17.19 -4.30
N SER A 7 -21.02 -17.45 -3.13
CA SER A 7 -21.49 -16.39 -2.24
C SER A 7 -20.36 -15.35 -2.06
N PRO A 8 -20.63 -14.05 -2.22
CA PRO A 8 -19.58 -13.04 -2.09
C PRO A 8 -18.95 -13.16 -0.71
N THR A 9 -17.62 -13.32 -0.68
CA THR A 9 -16.85 -13.37 0.57
C THR A 9 -17.15 -12.13 1.39
N SER A 10 -17.60 -12.30 2.62
CA SER A 10 -18.00 -11.17 3.45
C SER A 10 -16.82 -10.20 3.67
N LEU A 11 -17.10 -8.89 3.73
CA LEU A 11 -16.07 -7.88 4.04
C LEU A 11 -15.33 -8.22 5.35
N ARG A 12 -16.01 -8.81 6.32
CA ARG A 12 -15.41 -9.26 7.59
C ARG A 12 -14.30 -10.30 7.37
N LEU A 13 -14.49 -11.27 6.47
CA LEU A 13 -13.46 -12.26 6.16
C LEU A 13 -12.30 -11.63 5.42
N LYS A 14 -12.59 -10.78 4.42
CA LYS A 14 -11.56 -10.03 3.66
C LYS A 14 -10.71 -9.15 4.59
N THR A 15 -11.34 -8.44 5.53
CA THR A 15 -10.66 -7.64 6.54
C THR A 15 -9.83 -8.52 7.49
N GLY A 16 -10.35 -9.68 7.89
CA GLY A 16 -9.61 -10.63 8.72
C GLY A 16 -8.32 -11.12 8.06
N LEU A 17 -8.32 -11.33 6.75
CA LEU A 17 -7.10 -11.66 6.00
C LEU A 17 -6.11 -10.47 6.02
N ALA A 18 -6.59 -9.25 5.84
CA ALA A 18 -5.76 -8.05 5.91
C ALA A 18 -5.15 -7.82 7.32
N GLU A 19 -5.91 -8.11 8.38
CA GLU A 19 -5.44 -8.03 9.78
C GLU A 19 -4.22 -8.93 10.04
N MET A 20 -4.08 -10.06 9.34
CA MET A 20 -2.95 -10.98 9.50
C MET A 20 -1.61 -10.39 9.04
N LEU A 21 -1.63 -9.32 8.27
CA LEU A 21 -0.43 -8.65 7.75
C LEU A 21 0.09 -7.53 8.65
N LYS A 22 -0.61 -7.22 9.76
CA LYS A 22 -0.20 -6.16 10.69
C LYS A 22 1.15 -6.44 11.33
N GLY A 23 1.91 -5.38 11.56
CA GLY A 23 3.23 -5.42 12.17
C GLY A 23 4.35 -5.86 11.23
N GLY A 24 4.02 -6.17 9.96
CA GLY A 24 4.98 -6.66 9.00
C GLY A 24 5.37 -5.65 7.91
N VAL A 25 6.05 -6.16 6.89
CA VAL A 25 6.46 -5.42 5.70
C VAL A 25 5.95 -6.15 4.46
N ILE A 26 5.27 -5.43 3.58
CA ILE A 26 4.90 -5.90 2.24
C ILE A 26 5.92 -5.33 1.27
N MET A 27 6.54 -6.18 0.45
CA MET A 27 7.61 -5.77 -0.46
C MET A 27 7.18 -5.83 -1.92
N ASP A 28 7.34 -4.71 -2.64
CA ASP A 28 7.11 -4.64 -4.08
C ASP A 28 8.24 -5.38 -4.81
N VAL A 29 7.90 -6.33 -5.68
CA VAL A 29 8.85 -7.18 -6.40
C VAL A 29 8.48 -7.28 -7.88
N ILE A 30 9.46 -7.48 -8.77
CA ILE A 30 9.23 -7.57 -10.22
C ILE A 30 9.59 -8.92 -10.82
N ASN A 31 10.14 -9.83 -10.03
CA ASN A 31 10.52 -11.19 -10.45
C ASN A 31 10.58 -12.14 -9.24
N ALA A 32 10.75 -13.43 -9.53
CA ALA A 32 10.84 -14.49 -8.53
C ALA A 32 12.07 -14.34 -7.60
N GLU A 33 13.19 -13.86 -8.10
CA GLU A 33 14.41 -13.66 -7.31
C GLU A 33 14.21 -12.64 -6.20
N GLN A 34 13.62 -11.46 -6.54
CA GLN A 34 13.28 -10.44 -5.55
C GLN A 34 12.23 -10.94 -4.54
N ALA A 35 11.26 -11.74 -5.00
CA ALA A 35 10.25 -12.33 -4.11
C ALA A 35 10.89 -13.29 -3.08
N VAL A 36 11.84 -14.12 -3.49
CA VAL A 36 12.61 -15.01 -2.59
C VAL A 36 13.46 -14.19 -1.60
N ILE A 37 14.10 -13.11 -2.05
CA ILE A 37 14.84 -12.20 -1.15
C ILE A 37 13.89 -11.61 -0.11
N ALA A 38 12.71 -11.12 -0.53
CA ALA A 38 11.71 -10.55 0.36
C ALA A 38 11.23 -11.56 1.42
N GLU A 39 10.89 -12.78 1.01
CA GLU A 39 10.45 -13.85 1.93
C GLU A 39 11.55 -14.21 2.93
N LYS A 40 12.80 -14.41 2.47
CA LYS A 40 13.96 -14.67 3.35
C LYS A 40 14.24 -13.55 4.34
N ALA A 41 13.96 -12.32 3.96
CA ALA A 41 14.11 -11.16 4.83
C ALA A 41 13.00 -11.05 5.89
N GLY A 42 11.92 -11.82 5.78
CA GLY A 42 10.79 -11.83 6.71
C GLY A 42 9.63 -10.94 6.29
N ALA A 43 9.48 -10.65 4.98
CA ALA A 43 8.27 -10.02 4.48
C ALA A 43 7.03 -10.85 4.80
N VAL A 44 5.92 -10.20 5.15
CA VAL A 44 4.65 -10.87 5.41
C VAL A 44 3.83 -11.11 4.14
N SER A 45 4.19 -10.43 3.06
CA SER A 45 3.59 -10.56 1.73
C SER A 45 4.51 -9.87 0.70
N VAL A 46 4.35 -10.24 -0.57
CA VAL A 46 4.97 -9.52 -1.69
C VAL A 46 3.89 -8.93 -2.60
N MET A 47 4.23 -7.82 -3.27
CA MET A 47 3.41 -7.15 -4.26
C MET A 47 4.05 -7.32 -5.64
N ALA A 48 3.43 -8.10 -6.52
CA ALA A 48 3.92 -8.34 -7.86
C ALA A 48 3.66 -7.15 -8.78
N LEU A 49 4.73 -6.62 -9.39
CA LEU A 49 4.72 -5.47 -10.29
C LEU A 49 5.38 -5.79 -11.63
N GLU A 50 5.00 -5.07 -12.69
CA GLU A 50 5.76 -5.08 -13.94
C GLU A 50 7.06 -4.29 -13.81
N ARG A 51 6.98 -3.11 -13.20
CA ARG A 51 8.08 -2.19 -12.90
C ARG A 51 7.87 -1.63 -11.49
N VAL A 52 8.95 -1.47 -10.73
CA VAL A 52 8.85 -0.74 -9.44
C VAL A 52 8.55 0.75 -9.66
N PRO A 53 7.95 1.43 -8.67
CA PRO A 53 7.52 2.82 -8.85
C PRO A 53 8.61 3.79 -9.33
N ALA A 54 9.87 3.63 -8.90
CA ALA A 54 10.97 4.46 -9.37
C ALA A 54 11.21 4.32 -10.89
N GLN A 55 11.13 3.10 -11.42
CA GLN A 55 11.25 2.85 -12.87
C GLN A 55 10.05 3.43 -13.63
N ILE A 56 8.82 3.32 -13.08
CA ILE A 56 7.63 3.92 -13.69
C ILE A 56 7.83 5.42 -13.88
N ARG A 57 8.42 6.09 -12.89
CA ARG A 57 8.74 7.53 -12.99
C ARG A 57 9.81 7.84 -14.01
N ALA A 58 10.89 7.06 -14.02
CA ALA A 58 12.03 7.29 -14.89
C ALA A 58 11.71 7.04 -16.38
N GLU A 59 10.98 5.96 -16.65
CA GLU A 59 10.66 5.53 -18.01
C GLU A 59 9.41 6.21 -18.58
N GLY A 60 8.49 6.66 -17.72
CA GLY A 60 7.22 7.24 -18.13
C GLY A 60 6.29 6.26 -18.85
N GLY A 61 5.40 6.80 -19.67
CA GLY A 61 4.43 6.03 -20.46
C GLY A 61 3.29 5.46 -19.60
N VAL A 62 2.55 4.51 -20.17
CA VAL A 62 1.41 3.88 -19.51
C VAL A 62 1.87 2.71 -18.64
N ALA A 63 1.74 2.86 -17.32
CA ALA A 63 2.00 1.78 -16.36
C ALA A 63 0.74 0.90 -16.22
N ARG A 64 0.89 -0.40 -16.44
CA ARG A 64 -0.18 -1.40 -16.45
C ARG A 64 0.07 -2.49 -15.40
N MET A 65 -0.93 -3.34 -15.20
CA MET A 65 -0.83 -4.60 -14.47
C MET A 65 0.39 -5.42 -14.94
N ALA A 66 1.06 -6.11 -14.02
CA ALA A 66 2.12 -7.05 -14.37
C ALA A 66 1.59 -8.19 -15.24
N SER A 67 2.45 -8.75 -16.10
CA SER A 67 2.01 -9.85 -16.96
C SER A 67 1.58 -11.07 -16.12
N PRO A 68 0.51 -11.78 -16.52
CA PRO A 68 0.07 -12.99 -15.82
C PRO A 68 1.16 -14.04 -15.65
N LYS A 69 2.06 -14.18 -16.63
CA LYS A 69 3.21 -15.10 -16.54
C LYS A 69 4.13 -14.74 -15.39
N LYS A 70 4.52 -13.46 -15.29
CA LYS A 70 5.39 -12.94 -14.21
C LYS A 70 4.74 -13.16 -12.84
N ILE A 71 3.44 -12.88 -12.69
CA ILE A 71 2.71 -13.07 -11.43
C ILE A 71 2.73 -14.56 -11.04
N ARG A 72 2.49 -15.48 -11.98
CA ARG A 72 2.57 -16.94 -11.71
C ARG A 72 3.96 -17.40 -11.29
N GLU A 73 5.01 -16.85 -11.90
CA GLU A 73 6.39 -17.16 -11.52
C GLU A 73 6.68 -16.69 -10.08
N ILE A 74 6.16 -15.52 -9.68
CA ILE A 74 6.29 -15.01 -8.31
C ILE A 74 5.49 -15.89 -7.33
N ILE A 75 4.22 -16.22 -7.64
CA ILE A 75 3.39 -17.10 -6.80
C ILE A 75 4.06 -18.46 -6.59
N ALA A 76 4.68 -19.02 -7.62
CA ALA A 76 5.37 -20.32 -7.54
C ALA A 76 6.68 -20.27 -6.73
N ALA A 77 7.27 -19.08 -6.52
CA ALA A 77 8.57 -18.90 -5.90
C ALA A 77 8.53 -18.72 -4.38
N VAL A 78 7.38 -18.34 -3.81
CA VAL A 78 7.24 -17.99 -2.39
C VAL A 78 6.05 -18.71 -1.74
N SER A 79 6.10 -18.84 -0.42
CA SER A 79 5.01 -19.39 0.39
C SER A 79 4.16 -18.34 1.09
N ILE A 80 4.63 -17.09 1.12
CA ILE A 80 3.89 -15.95 1.66
C ILE A 80 2.86 -15.42 0.66
N PRO A 81 1.80 -14.72 1.12
CA PRO A 81 0.77 -14.16 0.24
C PRO A 81 1.34 -13.27 -0.86
N VAL A 82 0.76 -13.35 -2.04
CA VAL A 82 1.12 -12.53 -3.21
C VAL A 82 -0.01 -11.58 -3.55
N MET A 83 0.31 -10.30 -3.56
CA MET A 83 -0.56 -9.22 -4.05
C MET A 83 -0.20 -8.85 -5.48
N ALA A 84 -1.14 -8.27 -6.23
CA ALA A 84 -0.83 -7.63 -7.51
C ALA A 84 -1.67 -6.37 -7.71
N LYS A 85 -1.17 -5.46 -8.56
CA LYS A 85 -1.84 -4.17 -8.81
C LYS A 85 -2.69 -4.21 -10.08
N CYS A 86 -3.91 -3.67 -9.99
CA CYS A 86 -4.69 -3.26 -11.14
C CYS A 86 -4.78 -1.74 -11.24
N ARG A 87 -5.07 -1.23 -12.43
CA ARG A 87 -5.31 0.20 -12.68
C ARG A 87 -6.64 0.63 -12.06
N ILE A 88 -6.70 1.86 -11.58
CA ILE A 88 -7.95 2.44 -11.07
C ILE A 88 -9.06 2.32 -12.12
N GLY A 89 -10.21 1.76 -11.72
CA GLY A 89 -11.39 1.53 -12.57
C GLY A 89 -11.28 0.36 -13.54
N HIS A 90 -10.14 -0.34 -13.61
CA HIS A 90 -9.95 -1.42 -14.56
C HIS A 90 -10.42 -2.77 -14.02
N PHE A 91 -11.74 -2.95 -13.93
CA PHE A 91 -12.33 -4.18 -13.40
C PHE A 91 -11.92 -5.46 -14.16
N ALA A 92 -11.62 -5.40 -15.47
CA ALA A 92 -11.13 -6.56 -16.21
C ALA A 92 -9.73 -7.01 -15.79
N GLU A 93 -8.80 -6.07 -15.46
CA GLU A 93 -7.52 -6.44 -14.83
C GLU A 93 -7.75 -7.10 -13.47
N ALA A 94 -8.66 -6.57 -12.64
CA ALA A 94 -9.00 -7.18 -11.37
C ALA A 94 -9.57 -8.60 -11.52
N GLN A 95 -10.42 -8.85 -12.54
CA GLN A 95 -10.95 -10.18 -12.86
C GLN A 95 -9.82 -11.15 -13.24
N ILE A 96 -8.86 -10.71 -14.04
CA ILE A 96 -7.69 -11.53 -14.42
C ILE A 96 -6.86 -11.85 -13.17
N LEU A 97 -6.63 -10.89 -12.29
CA LEU A 97 -5.86 -11.10 -11.06
C LEU A 97 -6.55 -12.09 -10.10
N GLN A 98 -7.87 -11.97 -9.94
CA GLN A 98 -8.64 -12.93 -9.14
C GLN A 98 -8.57 -14.34 -9.73
N GLU A 99 -8.68 -14.49 -11.05
CA GLU A 99 -8.58 -15.80 -11.72
C GLU A 99 -7.14 -16.39 -11.64
N LEU A 100 -6.12 -15.54 -11.57
CA LEU A 100 -4.73 -15.96 -11.31
C LEU A 100 -4.53 -16.52 -9.91
N GLY A 101 -5.43 -16.23 -8.98
CA GLY A 101 -5.36 -16.68 -7.60
C GLY A 101 -4.42 -15.84 -6.73
N VAL A 102 -4.29 -14.53 -7.00
CA VAL A 102 -3.59 -13.62 -6.08
C VAL A 102 -4.37 -13.51 -4.77
N ASP A 103 -3.66 -13.30 -3.67
CA ASP A 103 -4.27 -13.22 -2.33
C ASP A 103 -4.91 -11.86 -2.06
N TYR A 104 -4.42 -10.79 -2.69
CA TYR A 104 -4.96 -9.42 -2.60
C TYR A 104 -4.77 -8.69 -3.92
N ILE A 105 -5.68 -7.74 -4.21
CA ILE A 105 -5.56 -6.83 -5.35
C ILE A 105 -5.40 -5.41 -4.84
N ASP A 106 -4.36 -4.70 -5.26
CA ASP A 106 -4.18 -3.27 -5.01
C ASP A 106 -4.68 -2.48 -6.22
N GLU A 107 -5.83 -1.82 -6.08
CA GLU A 107 -6.30 -0.84 -7.05
C GLU A 107 -5.52 0.45 -6.86
N SER A 108 -4.55 0.69 -7.73
CA SER A 108 -3.41 1.55 -7.42
C SER A 108 -3.28 2.76 -8.32
N GLU A 109 -3.11 3.93 -7.69
CA GLU A 109 -2.74 5.20 -8.32
C GLU A 109 -1.31 5.19 -8.92
N VAL A 110 -0.47 4.25 -8.53
CA VAL A 110 0.89 4.08 -9.08
C VAL A 110 0.83 3.68 -10.55
N LEU A 111 -0.17 2.89 -10.94
CA LEU A 111 -0.46 2.57 -12.32
C LEU A 111 -1.24 3.72 -12.99
N THR A 112 -1.20 3.77 -14.31
CA THR A 112 -1.97 4.76 -15.07
C THR A 112 -3.46 4.44 -14.96
N PRO A 113 -4.32 5.33 -14.44
CA PRO A 113 -5.75 5.09 -14.33
C PRO A 113 -6.39 4.68 -15.66
N ALA A 114 -7.35 3.78 -15.60
CA ALA A 114 -8.18 3.40 -16.76
C ALA A 114 -9.51 4.15 -16.75
N ASP A 115 -9.94 4.65 -15.60
CA ASP A 115 -11.13 5.46 -15.43
C ASP A 115 -10.82 6.63 -14.50
N GLU A 116 -11.26 7.84 -14.87
CA GLU A 116 -11.01 9.05 -14.09
C GLU A 116 -12.07 9.28 -12.99
N ALA A 117 -13.24 8.69 -13.15
CA ALA A 117 -14.40 8.91 -12.28
C ALA A 117 -14.75 7.70 -11.40
N HIS A 118 -14.48 6.49 -11.84
CA HIS A 118 -14.95 5.27 -11.19
C HIS A 118 -13.79 4.41 -10.70
N HIS A 119 -13.94 3.93 -9.47
CA HIS A 119 -13.15 2.80 -8.95
C HIS A 119 -13.88 1.48 -9.22
N VAL A 120 -13.13 0.38 -9.12
CA VAL A 120 -13.70 -0.97 -9.22
C VAL A 120 -14.70 -1.19 -8.07
N ASP A 121 -15.88 -1.74 -8.38
CA ASP A 121 -16.81 -2.27 -7.36
C ASP A 121 -16.23 -3.55 -6.75
N LYS A 122 -15.63 -3.42 -5.57
CA LYS A 122 -14.91 -4.48 -4.86
C LYS A 122 -15.85 -5.49 -4.19
N HIS A 123 -17.15 -5.15 -4.08
CA HIS A 123 -18.15 -6.07 -3.57
C HIS A 123 -18.42 -7.24 -4.54
N ALA A 124 -18.16 -7.02 -5.83
CA ALA A 124 -18.30 -8.06 -6.86
C ALA A 124 -17.20 -9.14 -6.84
N PHE A 125 -16.14 -8.97 -6.03
CA PHE A 125 -14.99 -9.86 -5.98
C PHE A 125 -14.96 -10.67 -4.68
N THR A 126 -14.32 -11.83 -4.71
CA THR A 126 -14.06 -12.66 -3.51
C THR A 126 -12.73 -12.32 -2.85
N VAL A 127 -11.75 -11.88 -3.64
CA VAL A 127 -10.42 -11.47 -3.16
C VAL A 127 -10.48 -10.09 -2.45
N PRO A 128 -9.74 -9.87 -1.36
CA PRO A 128 -9.66 -8.58 -0.69
C PRO A 128 -8.90 -7.54 -1.53
N PHE A 129 -9.37 -6.28 -1.46
CA PHE A 129 -8.73 -5.15 -2.13
C PHE A 129 -8.00 -4.24 -1.15
N VAL A 130 -6.88 -3.70 -1.63
CA VAL A 130 -6.10 -2.62 -1.02
C VAL A 130 -6.31 -1.36 -1.85
N CYS A 131 -6.45 -0.20 -1.19
CA CYS A 131 -6.53 1.09 -1.87
C CYS A 131 -5.70 2.15 -1.15
N GLY A 132 -5.15 3.10 -1.92
CA GLY A 132 -4.47 4.26 -1.39
C GLY A 132 -5.42 5.36 -0.93
N ALA A 133 -5.03 6.10 0.12
CA ALA A 133 -5.75 7.30 0.59
C ALA A 133 -4.78 8.36 1.08
N ARG A 134 -5.16 9.64 0.93
CA ARG A 134 -4.41 10.80 1.42
C ARG A 134 -5.01 11.38 2.70
N ASN A 135 -6.28 11.12 2.95
CA ASN A 135 -7.07 11.64 4.06
C ASN A 135 -8.19 10.65 4.43
N LEU A 136 -8.90 10.93 5.53
CA LEU A 136 -9.97 10.08 6.03
C LEU A 136 -11.14 9.96 5.04
N GLY A 137 -11.53 11.05 4.39
CA GLY A 137 -12.64 11.04 3.42
C GLY A 137 -12.36 10.08 2.26
N GLU A 138 -11.16 10.13 1.70
CA GLU A 138 -10.73 9.22 0.63
C GLU A 138 -10.69 7.76 1.11
N ALA A 139 -10.15 7.51 2.33
CA ALA A 139 -10.15 6.19 2.92
C ALA A 139 -11.56 5.62 3.09
N LEU A 140 -12.50 6.42 3.60
CA LEU A 140 -13.88 6.00 3.82
C LEU A 140 -14.63 5.72 2.51
N ARG A 141 -14.38 6.49 1.44
CA ARG A 141 -14.94 6.20 0.11
C ARG A 141 -14.44 4.86 -0.42
N ARG A 142 -13.15 4.57 -0.33
CA ARG A 142 -12.58 3.26 -0.74
C ARG A 142 -13.16 2.10 0.07
N ILE A 143 -13.35 2.29 1.38
CA ILE A 143 -13.98 1.29 2.26
C ILE A 143 -15.45 1.08 1.86
N ALA A 144 -16.18 2.16 1.53
CA ALA A 144 -17.56 2.07 1.03
C ALA A 144 -17.67 1.23 -0.26
N GLU A 145 -16.66 1.30 -1.12
CA GLU A 145 -16.56 0.51 -2.35
C GLU A 145 -16.11 -0.94 -2.10
N GLY A 146 -15.83 -1.32 -0.84
CA GLY A 146 -15.46 -2.67 -0.44
C GLY A 146 -13.96 -2.91 -0.26
N ALA A 147 -13.12 -1.88 -0.16
CA ALA A 147 -11.72 -2.06 0.19
C ALA A 147 -11.58 -2.67 1.60
N ALA A 148 -10.76 -3.72 1.72
CA ALA A 148 -10.49 -4.44 2.96
C ALA A 148 -9.22 -3.97 3.69
N MET A 149 -8.46 -3.10 3.05
CA MET A 149 -7.23 -2.49 3.56
C MET A 149 -7.04 -1.11 2.93
N ILE A 150 -6.61 -0.17 3.74
CA ILE A 150 -6.16 1.17 3.29
C ILE A 150 -4.65 1.25 3.47
N ARG A 151 -3.99 1.95 2.55
CA ARG A 151 -2.61 2.42 2.70
C ARG A 151 -2.53 3.91 2.40
N THR A 152 -1.51 4.59 2.94
CA THR A 152 -1.23 5.94 2.46
C THR A 152 -0.82 5.88 0.98
N LYS A 153 -1.17 6.90 0.20
CA LYS A 153 -0.63 7.03 -1.16
C LYS A 153 0.85 7.39 -1.12
N GLY A 154 1.24 8.31 -0.23
CA GLY A 154 2.59 8.85 -0.22
C GLY A 154 2.98 9.40 -1.58
N GLU A 155 4.25 9.27 -1.95
CA GLU A 155 4.72 9.51 -3.30
C GLU A 155 5.68 8.38 -3.71
N ALA A 156 5.11 7.28 -4.21
CA ALA A 156 5.82 6.04 -4.47
C ALA A 156 6.99 6.22 -5.46
N GLY A 157 8.11 5.54 -5.19
CA GLY A 157 9.30 5.55 -6.05
C GLY A 157 10.23 6.74 -5.86
N THR A 158 9.90 7.68 -4.98
CA THR A 158 10.75 8.86 -4.72
C THR A 158 11.86 8.60 -3.70
N GLY A 159 11.64 7.68 -2.75
CA GLY A 159 12.52 7.54 -1.58
C GLY A 159 12.41 8.72 -0.60
N ASP A 160 11.39 9.58 -0.75
CA ASP A 160 11.06 10.70 0.12
C ASP A 160 9.73 10.42 0.83
N VAL A 161 9.80 10.22 2.13
CA VAL A 161 8.68 9.78 2.97
C VAL A 161 7.69 10.90 3.33
N VAL A 162 7.99 12.16 2.96
CA VAL A 162 7.26 13.35 3.43
C VAL A 162 5.74 13.25 3.20
N HIS A 163 5.28 12.76 2.06
CA HIS A 163 3.85 12.63 1.77
C HIS A 163 3.20 11.43 2.47
N ALA A 164 3.91 10.32 2.68
CA ALA A 164 3.40 9.22 3.49
C ALA A 164 3.18 9.67 4.95
N VAL A 165 4.12 10.42 5.51
CA VAL A 165 4.00 11.05 6.84
C VAL A 165 2.82 12.02 6.89
N LYS A 166 2.69 12.90 5.89
CA LYS A 166 1.58 13.85 5.79
C LYS A 166 0.22 13.14 5.80
N HIS A 167 0.06 12.12 4.95
CA HIS A 167 -1.20 11.39 4.83
C HIS A 167 -1.52 10.59 6.09
N MET A 168 -0.53 9.92 6.69
CA MET A 168 -0.74 9.17 7.94
C MET A 168 -1.18 10.12 9.07
N ARG A 169 -0.47 11.24 9.25
CA ARG A 169 -0.85 12.25 10.26
C ARG A 169 -2.25 12.80 10.01
N GLN A 170 -2.61 13.09 8.77
CA GLN A 170 -3.92 13.61 8.41
C GLN A 170 -5.03 12.62 8.73
N ILE A 171 -4.91 11.37 8.30
CA ILE A 171 -5.90 10.31 8.59
C ILE A 171 -6.06 10.14 10.11
N VAL A 172 -4.96 10.03 10.85
CA VAL A 172 -5.00 9.84 12.32
C VAL A 172 -5.61 11.06 13.03
N GLN A 173 -5.27 12.28 12.60
CA GLN A 173 -5.83 13.49 13.17
C GLN A 173 -7.34 13.61 12.91
N GLU A 174 -7.77 13.36 11.68
CA GLU A 174 -9.18 13.42 11.29
C GLU A 174 -10.00 12.36 12.04
N MET A 175 -9.49 11.14 12.22
CA MET A 175 -10.12 10.13 13.06
C MET A 175 -10.28 10.60 14.52
N ARG A 176 -9.24 11.19 15.11
CA ARG A 176 -9.29 11.72 16.48
C ARG A 176 -10.33 12.83 16.63
N ILE A 177 -10.45 13.72 15.66
CA ILE A 177 -11.47 14.77 15.67
C ILE A 177 -12.87 14.16 15.75
N LEU A 178 -13.16 13.12 14.99
CA LEU A 178 -14.47 12.47 15.02
C LEU A 178 -14.85 11.91 16.40
N THR A 179 -13.88 11.46 17.19
CA THR A 179 -14.15 10.83 18.50
C THR A 179 -14.67 11.78 19.57
N VAL A 180 -14.55 13.08 19.37
CA VAL A 180 -14.99 14.10 20.34
C VAL A 180 -16.21 14.89 19.88
N LEU A 181 -16.77 14.60 18.70
CA LEU A 181 -17.90 15.28 18.12
C LEU A 181 -19.24 14.66 18.54
N GLY A 182 -20.26 15.50 18.67
CA GLY A 182 -21.65 15.08 18.84
C GLY A 182 -22.25 14.51 17.54
N GLU A 183 -23.33 13.76 17.67
CA GLU A 183 -23.99 13.06 16.56
C GLU A 183 -24.38 14.03 15.41
N GLU A 184 -24.89 15.23 15.77
CA GLU A 184 -25.27 16.24 14.78
C GLU A 184 -24.08 16.80 14.00
N GLU A 185 -22.91 16.92 14.64
CA GLU A 185 -21.68 17.38 14.02
C GLU A 185 -21.11 16.32 13.05
N LEU A 186 -21.34 15.03 13.34
CA LEU A 186 -20.91 13.94 12.46
C LEU A 186 -21.61 13.98 11.09
N TYR A 187 -22.86 14.50 11.00
CA TYR A 187 -23.52 14.72 9.70
C TYR A 187 -22.78 15.79 8.87
N ALA A 188 -22.31 16.87 9.53
CA ALA A 188 -21.52 17.90 8.85
C ALA A 188 -20.17 17.32 8.38
N LYS A 189 -19.50 16.52 9.22
CA LYS A 189 -18.24 15.86 8.88
C LYS A 189 -18.38 14.84 7.75
N ALA A 190 -19.47 14.09 7.69
CA ALA A 190 -19.74 13.18 6.59
C ALA A 190 -19.83 13.91 5.24
N LYS A 191 -20.47 15.09 5.22
CA LYS A 191 -20.53 15.97 4.03
C LYS A 191 -19.15 16.53 3.67
N GLU A 192 -18.38 17.00 4.67
CA GLU A 192 -17.02 17.54 4.47
C GLU A 192 -16.09 16.47 3.90
N HIS A 193 -16.12 15.27 4.45
CA HIS A 193 -15.33 14.12 3.98
C HIS A 193 -15.88 13.49 2.69
N GLN A 194 -17.07 13.88 2.23
CA GLN A 194 -17.75 13.23 1.11
C GLN A 194 -17.84 11.71 1.27
N ALA A 195 -18.14 11.28 2.49
CA ALA A 195 -18.12 9.87 2.89
C ALA A 195 -19.48 9.44 3.47
N PRO A 196 -19.84 8.14 3.38
CA PRO A 196 -21.05 7.63 3.99
C PRO A 196 -21.10 7.90 5.50
N TYR A 197 -22.21 8.46 5.96
CA TYR A 197 -22.41 8.82 7.37
C TYR A 197 -22.16 7.64 8.33
N GLU A 198 -22.64 6.46 7.98
CA GLU A 198 -22.47 5.26 8.81
C GLU A 198 -20.99 4.90 9.04
N LEU A 199 -20.12 5.10 8.04
CA LEU A 199 -18.69 4.88 8.19
C LEU A 199 -18.04 5.95 9.07
N VAL A 200 -18.44 7.22 8.92
CA VAL A 200 -17.97 8.33 9.79
C VAL A 200 -18.36 8.05 11.24
N ARG A 201 -19.62 7.65 11.49
CA ARG A 201 -20.11 7.27 12.81
C ARG A 201 -19.40 6.06 13.40
N MET A 202 -19.09 5.07 12.56
CA MET A 202 -18.31 3.89 12.98
C MET A 202 -16.91 4.29 13.45
N VAL A 203 -16.23 5.15 12.71
CA VAL A 203 -14.90 5.67 13.09
C VAL A 203 -14.98 6.52 14.35
N ALA A 204 -15.97 7.42 14.47
CA ALA A 204 -16.17 8.21 15.67
C ALA A 204 -16.30 7.35 16.93
N LYS A 205 -17.05 6.25 16.85
CA LYS A 205 -17.27 5.31 17.96
C LYS A 205 -16.02 4.47 18.26
N ALA A 206 -15.30 4.00 17.25
CA ALA A 206 -14.19 3.07 17.38
C ALA A 206 -12.83 3.76 17.59
N GLY A 207 -12.67 5.03 17.17
CA GLY A 207 -11.40 5.76 17.14
C GLY A 207 -10.40 5.22 16.12
N LYS A 208 -10.85 4.36 15.20
CA LYS A 208 -10.02 3.74 14.16
C LYS A 208 -10.84 3.41 12.92
N LEU A 209 -10.16 3.19 11.80
CA LEU A 209 -10.80 2.65 10.60
C LEU A 209 -11.36 1.23 10.84
N PRO A 210 -12.43 0.83 10.13
CA PRO A 210 -12.97 -0.53 10.20
C PRO A 210 -12.10 -1.57 9.48
N VAL A 211 -11.03 -1.14 8.80
CA VAL A 211 -10.05 -1.96 8.10
C VAL A 211 -8.62 -1.51 8.48
N PRO A 212 -7.59 -2.36 8.32
CA PRO A 212 -6.21 -1.96 8.56
C PRO A 212 -5.78 -0.76 7.74
N ASN A 213 -4.93 0.09 8.34
CA ASN A 213 -4.35 1.27 7.70
C ASN A 213 -2.81 1.18 7.71
N PHE A 214 -2.23 0.93 6.55
CA PHE A 214 -0.80 0.76 6.37
C PHE A 214 -0.16 2.04 5.79
N SER A 215 1.16 2.11 5.80
CA SER A 215 1.88 3.22 5.16
C SER A 215 2.60 2.75 3.91
N ALA A 216 2.52 3.56 2.86
CA ALA A 216 3.21 3.37 1.60
C ALA A 216 3.69 4.71 1.04
N GLY A 217 4.72 4.65 0.19
CA GLY A 217 5.21 5.78 -0.60
C GLY A 217 6.42 6.47 0.02
N GLY A 218 7.58 6.28 -0.60
CA GLY A 218 8.81 6.99 -0.26
C GLY A 218 9.64 6.38 0.87
N ILE A 219 9.24 5.26 1.47
CA ILE A 219 10.04 4.58 2.50
C ILE A 219 11.30 4.00 1.86
N ALA A 220 12.48 4.42 2.35
CA ALA A 220 13.77 4.01 1.80
C ALA A 220 14.79 3.58 2.87
N THR A 221 14.51 3.85 4.14
CA THR A 221 15.41 3.53 5.25
C THR A 221 14.67 2.82 6.39
N PRO A 222 15.40 2.10 7.28
CA PRO A 222 14.83 1.58 8.52
C PRO A 222 14.15 2.66 9.38
N ALA A 223 14.75 3.84 9.44
CA ALA A 223 14.21 4.98 10.20
C ALA A 223 12.88 5.49 9.62
N ASP A 224 12.72 5.50 8.28
CA ASP A 224 11.44 5.86 7.64
C ASP A 224 10.34 4.87 8.01
N ALA A 225 10.64 3.57 7.97
CA ALA A 225 9.70 2.52 8.34
C ALA A 225 9.27 2.67 9.81
N ALA A 226 10.22 2.86 10.72
CA ALA A 226 9.93 3.09 12.14
C ALA A 226 9.11 4.37 12.36
N LEU A 227 9.42 5.46 11.65
CA LEU A 227 8.70 6.72 11.75
C LEU A 227 7.21 6.55 11.43
N VAL A 228 6.86 5.93 10.33
CA VAL A 228 5.45 5.79 9.94
C VAL A 228 4.72 4.82 10.85
N MET A 229 5.39 3.77 11.37
CA MET A 229 4.83 2.88 12.38
C MET A 229 4.54 3.61 13.69
N GLN A 230 5.45 4.47 14.18
CA GLN A 230 5.24 5.31 15.36
C GLN A 230 4.11 6.33 15.16
N LEU A 231 3.83 6.74 13.93
CA LEU A 231 2.71 7.62 13.58
C LEU A 231 1.36 6.91 13.54
N GLY A 232 1.34 5.59 13.67
CA GLY A 232 0.13 4.78 13.76
C GLY A 232 -0.17 3.94 12.51
N ALA A 233 0.79 3.78 11.61
CA ALA A 233 0.68 2.75 10.58
C ALA A 233 0.68 1.36 11.22
N GLU A 234 -0.13 0.46 10.69
CA GLU A 234 -0.23 -0.90 11.21
C GLU A 234 0.67 -1.89 10.47
N SER A 235 1.26 -1.46 9.36
CA SER A 235 2.28 -2.15 8.56
C SER A 235 2.84 -1.17 7.50
N VAL A 236 3.83 -1.60 6.72
CA VAL A 236 4.44 -0.77 5.67
C VAL A 236 4.55 -1.51 4.34
N PHE A 237 4.40 -0.76 3.24
CA PHE A 237 4.74 -1.19 1.88
C PHE A 237 6.06 -0.53 1.47
N VAL A 238 7.01 -1.32 1.00
CA VAL A 238 8.30 -0.83 0.55
C VAL A 238 8.71 -1.55 -0.73
N GLY A 239 9.16 -0.82 -1.73
CA GLY A 239 9.59 -1.40 -3.00
C GLY A 239 10.91 -0.83 -3.47
N SER A 240 10.86 0.33 -4.13
CA SER A 240 12.07 0.96 -4.69
C SER A 240 13.16 1.19 -3.64
N GLY A 241 12.79 1.51 -2.40
CA GLY A 241 13.75 1.70 -1.30
C GLY A 241 14.61 0.49 -0.98
N ILE A 242 14.13 -0.73 -1.27
CA ILE A 242 14.87 -1.98 -1.08
C ILE A 242 15.69 -2.33 -2.31
N PHE A 243 15.01 -2.41 -3.47
CA PHE A 243 15.57 -3.04 -4.66
C PHE A 243 16.27 -2.08 -5.63
N MET A 244 16.14 -0.76 -5.43
CA MET A 244 16.77 0.21 -6.32
C MET A 244 18.00 0.86 -5.69
N GLN A 245 19.04 1.06 -6.50
CA GLN A 245 20.19 1.90 -6.16
C GLN A 245 19.87 3.39 -6.43
N ASP A 246 19.21 3.63 -7.56
CA ASP A 246 18.71 4.94 -8.00
C ASP A 246 17.41 4.75 -8.80
N SER A 247 16.97 5.75 -9.56
CA SER A 247 15.73 5.68 -10.34
C SER A 247 15.76 4.68 -11.51
N THR A 248 16.94 4.20 -11.92
CA THR A 248 17.14 3.35 -13.10
C THR A 248 17.87 2.04 -12.81
N ASN A 249 18.74 2.04 -11.83
CA ASN A 249 19.59 0.90 -11.51
C ASN A 249 19.09 0.14 -10.29
N PHE A 250 19.12 -1.19 -10.37
CA PHE A 250 18.86 -2.06 -9.22
C PHE A 250 20.05 -2.06 -8.25
N ALA A 251 19.75 -2.25 -6.98
CA ALA A 251 20.74 -2.57 -5.97
C ALA A 251 21.30 -3.97 -6.22
N ASP A 252 22.52 -4.20 -5.75
CA ASP A 252 23.09 -5.54 -5.68
C ASP A 252 22.16 -6.44 -4.83
N PRO A 253 21.95 -7.74 -5.21
CA PRO A 253 21.06 -8.64 -4.47
C PRO A 253 21.39 -8.78 -2.98
N ASP A 254 22.69 -8.84 -2.60
CA ASP A 254 23.10 -8.95 -1.20
C ASP A 254 22.77 -7.66 -0.44
N GLU A 255 22.91 -6.51 -1.08
CA GLU A 255 22.56 -5.21 -0.49
C GLU A 255 21.02 -5.09 -0.36
N ALA A 256 20.26 -5.52 -1.34
CA ALA A 256 18.80 -5.56 -1.29
C ALA A 256 18.32 -6.47 -0.14
N GLU A 257 18.92 -7.65 0.07
CA GLU A 257 18.59 -8.54 1.18
C GLU A 257 18.90 -7.88 2.53
N LYS A 258 20.04 -7.21 2.68
CA LYS A 258 20.38 -6.46 3.91
C LYS A 258 19.37 -5.35 4.20
N ARG A 259 19.03 -4.53 3.19
CA ARG A 259 18.02 -3.47 3.32
C ARG A 259 16.65 -4.04 3.70
N ALA A 260 16.24 -5.12 3.05
CA ALA A 260 14.98 -5.80 3.35
C ALA A 260 14.90 -6.26 4.81
N LYS A 261 15.94 -6.95 5.30
CA LYS A 261 16.04 -7.41 6.71
C LYS A 261 16.04 -6.24 7.68
N ALA A 262 16.80 -5.18 7.41
CA ALA A 262 16.87 -4.00 8.26
C ALA A 262 15.52 -3.28 8.38
N ILE A 263 14.77 -3.18 7.27
CA ILE A 263 13.43 -2.57 7.26
C ILE A 263 12.42 -3.44 8.00
N VAL A 264 12.48 -4.77 7.86
CA VAL A 264 11.62 -5.70 8.62
C VAL A 264 11.85 -5.56 10.12
N LEU A 265 13.12 -5.56 10.56
CA LEU A 265 13.46 -5.38 11.97
C LEU A 265 13.02 -4.01 12.50
N ALA A 266 13.21 -2.94 11.72
CA ALA A 266 12.78 -1.61 12.09
C ALA A 266 11.25 -1.48 12.19
N ALA A 267 10.50 -2.11 11.29
CA ALA A 267 9.04 -2.13 11.36
C ALA A 267 8.53 -2.97 12.54
N THR A 268 9.21 -4.06 12.87
CA THR A 268 8.86 -4.93 14.00
C THR A 268 9.21 -4.27 15.36
N HIS A 269 10.35 -3.61 15.43
CA HIS A 269 10.89 -3.00 16.67
C HIS A 269 10.89 -1.47 16.61
N PHE A 270 9.89 -0.87 15.98
CA PHE A 270 9.84 0.56 15.66
C PHE A 270 9.95 1.49 16.87
N ASN A 271 9.70 1.02 18.09
CA ASN A 271 9.82 1.79 19.34
C ASN A 271 11.15 1.53 20.09
N ASP A 272 12.06 0.72 19.53
CA ASP A 272 13.34 0.43 20.18
C ASP A 272 14.50 1.15 19.47
N PRO A 273 14.99 2.31 20.00
CA PRO A 273 16.07 3.07 19.38
C PRO A 273 17.39 2.31 19.25
N LYS A 274 17.63 1.29 20.09
CA LYS A 274 18.86 0.48 20.03
C LYS A 274 18.83 -0.40 18.80
N VAL A 275 17.70 -1.10 18.57
CA VAL A 275 17.51 -1.92 17.36
C VAL A 275 17.57 -1.02 16.13
N LEU A 276 16.92 0.15 16.14
CA LEU A 276 16.94 1.09 15.01
C LEU A 276 18.36 1.55 14.67
N LEU A 277 19.19 1.83 15.69
CA LEU A 277 20.60 2.18 15.49
C LEU A 277 21.36 1.01 14.84
N GLU A 278 21.29 -0.17 15.42
CA GLU A 278 21.99 -1.37 14.94
C GLU A 278 21.67 -1.70 13.48
N VAL A 279 20.38 -1.73 13.12
CA VAL A 279 19.98 -2.05 11.74
C VAL A 279 20.35 -0.94 10.75
N SER A 280 20.43 0.30 11.20
CA SER A 280 20.85 1.45 10.37
C SER A 280 22.36 1.45 10.12
N GLU A 281 23.17 1.12 11.12
CA GLU A 281 24.65 1.01 10.99
C GLU A 281 25.08 -0.12 10.06
N SER A 282 24.25 -1.14 9.88
CA SER A 282 24.55 -2.30 9.02
C SER A 282 24.47 -1.98 7.52
N LEU A 283 23.92 -0.81 7.15
CA LEU A 283 23.66 -0.43 5.76
C LEU A 283 24.71 0.55 5.22
N THR A 284 25.06 0.42 3.94
CA THR A 284 26.00 1.31 3.25
C THR A 284 25.36 2.60 2.73
N GLY A 285 24.03 2.65 2.69
CA GLY A 285 23.26 3.83 2.26
C GLY A 285 21.87 3.45 1.76
N ALA A 286 21.02 4.46 1.61
CA ALA A 286 19.70 4.32 1.00
C ALA A 286 19.76 4.51 -0.52
N MET A 287 18.65 4.20 -1.22
CA MET A 287 18.52 4.55 -2.62
C MET A 287 18.69 6.07 -2.83
N LYS A 288 19.29 6.46 -3.95
CA LYS A 288 19.29 7.87 -4.37
C LYS A 288 17.88 8.25 -4.83
N GLY A 289 17.14 8.91 -3.95
CA GLY A 289 15.75 9.30 -4.20
C GLY A 289 15.62 10.60 -5.00
N LEU A 290 14.35 11.05 -5.09
CA LEU A 290 13.92 12.33 -5.67
C LEU A 290 13.16 13.10 -4.59
N ALA A 291 13.61 14.30 -4.25
CA ALA A 291 12.87 15.15 -3.31
C ALA A 291 11.49 15.50 -3.90
N VAL A 292 10.42 15.22 -3.17
CA VAL A 292 9.05 15.48 -3.62
C VAL A 292 8.81 16.95 -3.92
N SER A 293 9.48 17.87 -3.21
CA SER A 293 9.42 19.30 -3.44
C SER A 293 9.91 19.75 -4.82
N GLY A 294 10.65 18.89 -5.51
CA GLY A 294 11.13 19.14 -6.88
C GLY A 294 10.24 18.54 -7.98
N LEU A 295 9.13 17.89 -7.63
CA LEU A 295 8.20 17.29 -8.59
C LEU A 295 7.11 18.27 -8.99
N ASP A 296 6.84 18.37 -10.29
CA ASP A 296 5.67 19.07 -10.81
C ASP A 296 4.38 18.31 -10.44
N GLU A 297 3.28 19.03 -10.31
CA GLU A 297 1.97 18.46 -9.96
C GLU A 297 1.52 17.35 -10.93
N ALA A 298 1.83 17.49 -12.22
CA ALA A 298 1.55 16.50 -13.25
C ALA A 298 2.29 15.15 -13.03
N HIS A 299 3.39 15.15 -12.27
CA HIS A 299 4.18 13.97 -11.94
C HIS A 299 3.83 13.36 -10.55
N MET A 300 2.90 13.98 -9.83
CA MET A 300 2.41 13.46 -8.53
C MET A 300 1.46 12.30 -8.75
N LEU A 301 1.88 11.08 -8.38
CA LEU A 301 1.04 9.89 -8.52
C LEU A 301 -0.14 9.88 -7.54
N GLN A 302 0.04 10.47 -6.37
CA GLN A 302 -0.98 10.53 -5.30
C GLN A 302 -2.25 11.29 -5.69
N THR A 303 -2.21 12.15 -6.70
CA THR A 303 -3.38 12.93 -7.13
C THR A 303 -4.39 12.12 -7.91
N ARG A 304 -3.98 10.95 -8.42
CA ARG A 304 -4.83 10.06 -9.22
C ARG A 304 -5.90 9.38 -8.35
N GLY A 305 -7.12 9.25 -8.87
CA GLY A 305 -8.21 8.52 -8.22
C GLY A 305 -8.55 9.11 -6.83
N TRP A 306 -9.12 10.28 -6.84
CA TRP A 306 -9.57 11.01 -5.63
C TRP A 306 -10.83 10.43 -4.99
#